data_c83514c59dd1d8ead3f79add4702eb2d
#
_entry.id   c83514c59dd1d8ead3f79add4702eb2d
#
_cell.length_a   1.000
_cell.length_b   1.000
_cell.length_c   1.000
_cell.angle_alpha   90.00
_cell.angle_beta   90.00
_cell.angle_gamma   90.00
#
_symmetry.space_group_name_H-M   'P 1'
#
loop_
_entity.id
_entity.type
_entity.pdbx_description
1 polymer ?
#
loop_
_entity_poly.entity_id
_entity_poly.type
_entity_poly.pdbx_seq_one_letter_code
_entity_poly.pdbx_strand_id
1 'polypeptide(L)'
;KGVFHAEPGRDTGDIITVSAFDEMISFDQPYTKSKLEYPATLREILQDACSCCNVKLSPDIAVFDNSDFVVIARPDDSSLTFRQVVQWVAQIACKYARINNAGQLTLQWYRMELLDQEASDLQENTDVVKMNTLKSGGLIETDDVVITGIRVTEENKDSEASGTETVYQYGEDGYVLEVTGNRLIQGGKGNQVAEYLGKKLNGLRFRPLNVICQSDPSVESGDIGLVTDRKNNVYKTIITGTQYNGGGTQSFTCSAESPVRKALTRYSEATRLHKEFLNGLSQNKTEWEKAIEDLKDAMITGNGLYPF
;
A
#
# COMPACT_ATOMS: atom_id res chain seq x y z
N LYS A 1 5.21 -19.68 -5.12
CA LYS A 1 4.25 -20.80 -5.06
C LYS A 1 2.87 -20.20 -4.98
N GLY A 2 1.86 -20.74 -5.74
CA GLY A 2 0.49 -20.20 -5.70
C GLY A 2 -0.31 -20.63 -6.93
N VAL A 3 -1.54 -20.13 -6.99
CA VAL A 3 -2.44 -20.25 -8.14
C VAL A 3 -2.33 -18.95 -8.93
N PHE A 4 -2.13 -19.06 -10.24
CA PHE A 4 -1.92 -17.91 -11.11
C PHE A 4 -2.75 -18.04 -12.39
N HIS A 5 -3.25 -16.92 -12.87
CA HIS A 5 -3.86 -16.76 -14.19
C HIS A 5 -2.78 -16.35 -15.17
N ALA A 6 -2.46 -17.22 -16.12
CA ALA A 6 -1.46 -16.95 -17.14
C ALA A 6 -2.09 -16.34 -18.39
N GLU A 7 -1.49 -15.27 -18.91
CA GLU A 7 -1.81 -14.74 -20.23
C GLU A 7 -1.20 -15.62 -21.32
N PRO A 8 -1.73 -15.57 -22.55
CA PRO A 8 -1.12 -16.22 -23.70
C PRO A 8 0.34 -15.77 -23.85
N GLY A 9 1.24 -16.75 -23.97
CA GLY A 9 2.66 -16.47 -24.14
C GLY A 9 2.96 -15.72 -25.44
N ARG A 10 3.92 -14.80 -25.41
CA ARG A 10 4.49 -14.16 -26.62
C ARG A 10 5.74 -14.94 -27.02
N ASP A 11 5.71 -15.46 -28.23
CA ASP A 11 6.84 -16.16 -28.86
C ASP A 11 7.64 -15.17 -29.71
N THR A 12 8.93 -15.06 -29.43
CA THR A 12 9.90 -14.26 -30.20
C THR A 12 10.95 -15.13 -30.86
N GLY A 13 10.65 -16.41 -31.07
CA GLY A 13 11.51 -17.42 -31.69
C GLY A 13 12.20 -18.29 -30.65
N ASP A 14 13.24 -17.79 -29.99
CA ASP A 14 14.01 -18.57 -28.98
C ASP A 14 13.47 -18.41 -27.56
N ILE A 15 12.58 -17.42 -27.32
CA ILE A 15 12.10 -17.08 -25.97
C ILE A 15 10.58 -16.96 -26.01
N ILE A 16 9.92 -17.67 -25.09
CA ILE A 16 8.49 -17.49 -24.80
C ILE A 16 8.37 -16.71 -23.49
N THR A 17 7.76 -15.53 -23.58
CA THR A 17 7.44 -14.71 -22.40
C THR A 17 6.00 -14.96 -21.98
N VAL A 18 5.77 -15.33 -20.74
CA VAL A 18 4.43 -15.53 -20.15
C VAL A 18 4.27 -14.59 -18.97
N SER A 19 3.21 -13.78 -18.98
CA SER A 19 2.76 -13.00 -17.82
C SER A 19 1.74 -13.83 -17.05
N ALA A 20 1.85 -13.83 -15.72
CA ALA A 20 0.89 -14.51 -14.86
C ALA A 20 0.59 -13.65 -13.62
N PHE A 21 -0.67 -13.63 -13.23
CA PHE A 21 -1.18 -12.84 -12.11
C PHE A 21 -1.86 -13.76 -11.09
N ASP A 22 -1.75 -13.42 -9.82
CA ASP A 22 -2.51 -14.12 -8.78
C ASP A 22 -3.98 -13.70 -8.78
N GLU A 23 -4.79 -14.28 -7.90
CA GLU A 23 -6.24 -13.99 -7.78
C GLU A 23 -6.55 -12.52 -7.43
N MET A 24 -5.55 -11.71 -7.07
CA MET A 24 -5.78 -10.28 -6.83
C MET A 24 -6.26 -9.55 -8.09
N ILE A 25 -5.94 -10.06 -9.28
CA ILE A 25 -6.44 -9.50 -10.56
C ILE A 25 -7.97 -9.54 -10.66
N SER A 26 -8.62 -10.52 -10.01
CA SER A 26 -10.07 -10.65 -10.01
C SER A 26 -10.77 -9.47 -9.33
N PHE A 27 -10.08 -8.73 -8.46
CA PHE A 27 -10.58 -7.52 -7.82
C PHE A 27 -10.46 -6.25 -8.69
N ASP A 28 -9.89 -6.32 -9.89
CA ASP A 28 -9.79 -5.19 -10.83
C ASP A 28 -11.12 -4.93 -11.56
N GLN A 29 -12.22 -5.34 -10.97
CA GLN A 29 -13.57 -5.09 -11.45
C GLN A 29 -14.15 -3.82 -10.80
N PRO A 30 -15.09 -3.13 -11.51
CA PRO A 30 -15.73 -1.93 -10.96
C PRO A 30 -16.53 -2.25 -9.69
N TYR A 31 -16.34 -1.45 -8.64
CA TYR A 31 -17.06 -1.59 -7.37
C TYR A 31 -18.57 -1.34 -7.51
N THR A 32 -19.01 -0.73 -8.60
CA THR A 32 -20.44 -0.57 -8.94
C THR A 32 -21.21 -1.88 -9.04
N LYS A 33 -20.53 -3.02 -9.21
CA LYS A 33 -21.14 -4.36 -9.21
C LYS A 33 -21.61 -4.82 -7.82
N SER A 34 -21.05 -4.26 -6.74
CA SER A 34 -21.49 -4.55 -5.37
C SER A 34 -22.94 -4.10 -5.17
N LYS A 35 -23.70 -4.90 -4.46
CA LYS A 35 -25.08 -4.60 -4.02
C LYS A 35 -25.18 -4.45 -2.51
N LEU A 36 -24.03 -4.37 -1.83
CA LEU A 36 -23.99 -4.20 -0.38
C LEU A 36 -24.69 -2.90 0.03
N GLU A 37 -25.58 -3.00 0.98
CA GLU A 37 -26.27 -1.87 1.60
C GLU A 37 -25.40 -1.29 2.71
N TYR A 38 -25.45 0.03 2.88
CA TYR A 38 -24.75 0.77 3.91
C TYR A 38 -25.75 1.33 4.94
N PRO A 39 -25.38 1.51 6.23
CA PRO A 39 -24.01 1.35 6.78
C PRO A 39 -23.56 -0.12 6.83
N ALA A 40 -22.27 -0.35 6.60
CA ALA A 40 -21.68 -1.69 6.57
C ALA A 40 -20.33 -1.73 7.34
N THR A 41 -20.02 -2.87 7.93
CA THR A 41 -18.74 -3.11 8.60
C THR A 41 -17.64 -3.45 7.62
N LEU A 42 -16.36 -3.27 8.00
CA LEU A 42 -15.23 -3.69 7.16
C LEU A 42 -15.29 -5.17 6.81
N ARG A 43 -15.77 -5.99 7.72
CA ARG A 43 -15.98 -7.43 7.49
C ARG A 43 -16.98 -7.67 6.37
N GLU A 44 -18.15 -7.04 6.41
CA GLU A 44 -19.17 -7.16 5.39
C GLU A 44 -18.70 -6.66 4.03
N ILE A 45 -17.98 -5.53 4.00
CA ILE A 45 -17.39 -4.98 2.77
C ILE A 45 -16.38 -5.96 2.16
N LEU A 46 -15.52 -6.57 2.98
CA LEU A 46 -14.53 -7.53 2.50
C LEU A 46 -15.18 -8.83 1.99
N GLN A 47 -16.20 -9.33 2.69
CA GLN A 47 -16.97 -10.50 2.27
C GLN A 47 -17.74 -10.26 0.98
N ASP A 48 -18.35 -9.08 0.83
CA ASP A 48 -19.03 -8.68 -0.40
C ASP A 48 -18.03 -8.60 -1.57
N ALA A 49 -16.87 -7.97 -1.38
CA ALA A 49 -15.84 -7.89 -2.40
C ALA A 49 -15.39 -9.28 -2.86
N CYS A 50 -15.13 -10.19 -1.91
CA CYS A 50 -14.76 -11.57 -2.23
C CYS A 50 -15.87 -12.30 -3.00
N SER A 51 -17.13 -12.12 -2.57
CA SER A 51 -18.29 -12.74 -3.23
C SER A 51 -18.51 -12.23 -4.65
N CYS A 52 -18.44 -10.90 -4.85
CA CYS A 52 -18.63 -10.28 -6.16
C CYS A 52 -17.51 -10.65 -7.15
N CYS A 53 -16.30 -10.83 -6.66
CA CYS A 53 -15.13 -11.17 -7.49
C CYS A 53 -14.85 -12.67 -7.58
N ASN A 54 -15.68 -13.51 -6.93
CA ASN A 54 -15.51 -14.96 -6.87
C ASN A 54 -14.16 -15.41 -6.30
N VAL A 55 -13.60 -14.65 -5.37
CA VAL A 55 -12.36 -14.97 -4.65
C VAL A 55 -12.74 -15.50 -3.27
N LYS A 56 -12.10 -16.59 -2.85
CA LYS A 56 -12.34 -17.13 -1.52
C LYS A 56 -11.65 -16.30 -0.45
N LEU A 57 -12.34 -16.05 0.66
CA LEU A 57 -11.73 -15.48 1.85
C LEU A 57 -11.03 -16.58 2.65
N SER A 58 -9.80 -16.33 3.11
CA SER A 58 -9.10 -17.27 3.99
C SER A 58 -9.83 -17.41 5.32
N PRO A 59 -9.98 -18.63 5.88
CA PRO A 59 -10.64 -18.85 7.16
C PRO A 59 -10.01 -18.08 8.32
N ASP A 60 -8.71 -17.84 8.26
CA ASP A 60 -7.91 -17.17 9.32
C ASP A 60 -8.36 -15.72 9.57
N ILE A 61 -9.00 -15.10 8.57
CA ILE A 61 -9.46 -13.71 8.61
C ILE A 61 -10.98 -13.57 8.62
N ALA A 62 -11.70 -14.61 9.01
CA ALA A 62 -13.14 -14.52 9.25
C ALA A 62 -13.47 -13.43 10.29
N VAL A 63 -12.57 -13.21 11.25
CA VAL A 63 -12.55 -12.09 12.18
C VAL A 63 -11.13 -11.50 12.21
N PHE A 64 -11.01 -10.21 11.97
CA PHE A 64 -9.75 -9.48 12.02
C PHE A 64 -9.88 -8.22 12.87
N ASP A 65 -8.76 -7.69 13.30
CA ASP A 65 -8.72 -6.48 14.11
C ASP A 65 -9.44 -5.32 13.41
N ASN A 66 -10.24 -4.56 14.15
CA ASN A 66 -11.04 -3.45 13.65
C ASN A 66 -12.10 -3.85 12.60
N SER A 67 -12.43 -5.15 12.49
CA SER A 67 -13.41 -5.68 11.52
C SER A 67 -14.83 -5.09 11.68
N ASP A 68 -15.15 -4.62 12.88
CA ASP A 68 -16.45 -4.07 13.23
C ASP A 68 -16.52 -2.54 13.04
N PHE A 69 -15.45 -1.92 12.50
CA PHE A 69 -15.51 -0.52 12.11
C PHE A 69 -16.59 -0.31 11.05
N VAL A 70 -17.53 0.60 11.31
CA VAL A 70 -18.70 0.83 10.47
C VAL A 70 -18.42 1.97 9.50
N VAL A 71 -18.59 1.70 8.22
CA VAL A 71 -18.60 2.70 7.14
C VAL A 71 -20.04 3.17 6.94
N ILE A 72 -20.26 4.49 6.95
CA ILE A 72 -21.61 5.07 6.98
C ILE A 72 -22.29 5.02 5.63
N ALA A 73 -21.56 5.36 4.58
CA ALA A 73 -22.09 5.44 3.22
C ALA A 73 -21.17 4.79 2.21
N ARG A 74 -21.75 4.31 1.13
CA ARG A 74 -21.01 3.77 0.00
C ARG A 74 -20.13 4.85 -0.63
N PRO A 75 -18.85 4.56 -0.94
CA PRO A 75 -18.04 5.47 -1.73
C PRO A 75 -18.67 5.72 -3.10
N ASP A 76 -18.93 7.00 -3.40
CA ASP A 76 -19.53 7.43 -4.66
C ASP A 76 -18.42 7.75 -5.66
N ASP A 77 -17.96 6.73 -6.39
CA ASP A 77 -16.95 6.85 -7.43
C ASP A 77 -17.14 5.72 -8.44
N SER A 78 -17.48 6.07 -9.65
CA SER A 78 -17.71 5.09 -10.74
C SER A 78 -16.42 4.42 -11.23
N SER A 79 -15.25 5.03 -10.95
CA SER A 79 -13.93 4.49 -11.32
C SER A 79 -13.35 3.55 -10.28
N LEU A 80 -13.99 3.46 -9.09
CA LEU A 80 -13.51 2.64 -7.98
C LEU A 80 -13.57 1.14 -8.31
N THR A 81 -12.50 0.44 -8.00
CA THR A 81 -12.40 -1.01 -8.14
C THR A 81 -12.52 -1.73 -6.80
N PHE A 82 -12.90 -3.01 -6.82
CA PHE A 82 -12.87 -3.83 -5.62
C PHE A 82 -11.46 -3.92 -5.02
N ARG A 83 -10.39 -3.92 -5.84
CA ARG A 83 -9.01 -3.89 -5.36
C ARG A 83 -8.74 -2.69 -4.45
N GLN A 84 -9.17 -1.50 -4.85
CA GLN A 84 -9.01 -0.29 -4.04
C GLN A 84 -9.80 -0.39 -2.73
N VAL A 85 -11.03 -0.91 -2.78
CA VAL A 85 -11.85 -1.11 -1.57
C VAL A 85 -11.19 -2.10 -0.61
N VAL A 86 -10.68 -3.23 -1.11
CA VAL A 86 -9.93 -4.21 -0.30
C VAL A 86 -8.68 -3.59 0.32
N GLN A 87 -7.95 -2.76 -0.42
CA GLN A 87 -6.79 -2.02 0.10
C GLN A 87 -7.19 -1.04 1.21
N TRP A 88 -8.29 -0.31 1.05
CA TRP A 88 -8.80 0.62 2.07
C TRP A 88 -9.26 -0.10 3.33
N VAL A 89 -9.94 -1.25 3.19
CA VAL A 89 -10.30 -2.11 4.33
C VAL A 89 -9.05 -2.57 5.07
N ALA A 90 -8.06 -3.08 4.34
CA ALA A 90 -6.78 -3.53 4.91
C ALA A 90 -6.05 -2.39 5.64
N GLN A 91 -6.04 -1.18 5.07
CA GLN A 91 -5.41 -0.01 5.65
C GLN A 91 -6.05 0.39 7.00
N ILE A 92 -7.40 0.44 7.08
CA ILE A 92 -8.11 0.74 8.34
C ILE A 92 -7.89 -0.36 9.37
N ALA A 93 -7.76 -1.61 8.94
CA ALA A 93 -7.48 -2.76 9.79
C ALA A 93 -6.01 -2.86 10.24
N CYS A 94 -5.12 -1.96 9.80
CA CYS A 94 -3.67 -2.05 9.99
C CYS A 94 -3.11 -3.38 9.47
N LYS A 95 -3.49 -3.75 8.26
CA LYS A 95 -3.09 -4.99 7.58
C LYS A 95 -2.67 -4.68 6.15
N TYR A 96 -2.07 -5.62 5.47
CA TYR A 96 -1.95 -5.64 4.02
C TYR A 96 -2.71 -6.84 3.46
N ALA A 97 -3.37 -6.62 2.33
CA ALA A 97 -4.12 -7.66 1.64
C ALA A 97 -3.22 -8.42 0.67
N ARG A 98 -3.29 -9.73 0.67
CA ARG A 98 -2.57 -10.59 -0.28
C ARG A 98 -3.36 -11.85 -0.62
N ILE A 99 -2.97 -12.50 -1.68
CA ILE A 99 -3.46 -13.85 -2.01
C ILE A 99 -2.47 -14.86 -1.43
N ASN A 100 -2.99 -15.82 -0.69
CA ASN A 100 -2.18 -16.92 -0.14
C ASN A 100 -1.90 -18.01 -1.20
N ASN A 101 -1.10 -19.00 -0.86
CA ASN A 101 -0.72 -20.08 -1.77
C ASN A 101 -1.90 -20.96 -2.23
N ALA A 102 -3.04 -20.89 -1.55
CA ALA A 102 -4.28 -21.58 -1.92
C ALA A 102 -5.21 -20.73 -2.82
N GLY A 103 -4.77 -19.54 -3.26
CA GLY A 103 -5.58 -18.63 -4.06
C GLY A 103 -6.68 -17.91 -3.27
N GLN A 104 -6.50 -17.72 -1.97
CA GLN A 104 -7.49 -17.09 -1.10
C GLN A 104 -7.01 -15.72 -0.65
N LEU A 105 -7.92 -14.74 -0.54
CA LEU A 105 -7.61 -13.44 0.05
C LEU A 105 -7.34 -13.59 1.54
N THR A 106 -6.22 -13.07 2.00
CA THR A 106 -5.85 -12.98 3.42
C THR A 106 -5.40 -11.57 3.78
N LEU A 107 -5.56 -11.19 5.04
CA LEU A 107 -5.06 -9.95 5.63
C LEU A 107 -3.97 -10.30 6.64
N GLN A 108 -2.77 -9.79 6.42
CA GLN A 108 -1.61 -10.08 7.25
C GLN A 108 -0.99 -8.79 7.78
N TRP A 109 -0.15 -8.93 8.78
CA TRP A 109 0.69 -7.85 9.30
C TRP A 109 2.04 -8.40 9.71
N TYR A 110 3.01 -7.53 9.84
CA TYR A 110 4.34 -7.88 10.32
C TYR A 110 4.28 -8.40 11.75
N ARG A 111 5.22 -9.26 12.12
CA ARG A 111 5.38 -9.76 13.49
C ARG A 111 6.00 -8.67 14.36
N MET A 112 5.15 -7.83 14.97
CA MET A 112 5.56 -6.67 15.74
C MET A 112 6.47 -7.07 16.91
N GLU A 113 6.20 -8.19 17.54
CA GLU A 113 7.00 -8.76 18.63
C GLU A 113 8.47 -9.03 18.24
N LEU A 114 8.75 -9.25 16.97
CA LEU A 114 10.12 -9.39 16.43
C LEU A 114 10.73 -8.03 16.10
N LEU A 115 9.91 -7.07 15.71
CA LEU A 115 10.39 -5.72 15.39
C LEU A 115 10.78 -4.93 16.64
N ASP A 116 10.21 -5.24 17.80
CA ASP A 116 10.52 -4.60 19.07
C ASP A 116 11.83 -5.13 19.70
N GLN A 117 12.34 -6.30 19.22
CA GLN A 117 13.58 -6.88 19.71
C GLN A 117 14.81 -6.26 19.02
N GLU A 118 15.95 -6.25 19.69
CA GLU A 118 17.22 -5.83 19.10
C GLU A 118 17.71 -6.86 18.07
N ALA A 119 18.48 -6.39 17.07
CA ALA A 119 18.99 -7.27 16.01
C ALA A 119 19.90 -8.40 16.55
N SER A 120 20.61 -8.17 17.67
CA SER A 120 21.43 -9.17 18.35
C SER A 120 20.62 -10.35 18.86
N ASP A 121 19.44 -10.07 19.44
CA ASP A 121 18.58 -11.08 20.06
C ASP A 121 17.86 -11.95 19.02
N LEU A 122 17.70 -11.39 17.83
CA LEU A 122 17.08 -12.09 16.70
C LEU A 122 18.04 -13.01 15.93
N GLN A 123 19.33 -13.00 16.23
CA GLN A 123 20.34 -13.80 15.51
C GLN A 123 20.08 -15.31 15.58
N GLU A 124 19.58 -15.79 16.71
CA GLU A 124 19.26 -17.21 16.92
C GLU A 124 17.78 -17.55 16.63
N ASN A 125 16.95 -16.54 16.31
CA ASN A 125 15.53 -16.75 16.05
C ASN A 125 15.36 -17.39 14.66
N THR A 126 14.61 -18.49 14.60
CA THR A 126 14.33 -19.23 13.34
C THR A 126 13.23 -18.60 12.49
N ASP A 127 12.41 -17.72 13.07
CA ASP A 127 11.31 -17.04 12.43
C ASP A 127 11.75 -15.77 11.68
N VAL A 128 13.02 -15.43 11.78
CA VAL A 128 13.62 -14.26 11.13
C VAL A 128 14.50 -14.71 9.98
N VAL A 129 14.29 -14.10 8.82
CA VAL A 129 15.08 -14.38 7.61
C VAL A 129 16.47 -13.76 7.74
N LYS A 130 17.51 -14.57 7.59
CA LYS A 130 18.90 -14.13 7.66
C LYS A 130 19.50 -14.06 6.25
N MET A 131 19.96 -12.89 5.87
CA MET A 131 20.41 -12.60 4.52
C MET A 131 21.80 -11.97 4.54
N ASN A 132 22.66 -12.42 3.64
CA ASN A 132 23.98 -11.82 3.41
C ASN A 132 23.97 -11.12 2.06
N THR A 133 24.39 -9.86 2.04
CA THR A 133 24.47 -9.10 0.78
C THR A 133 25.56 -9.64 -0.14
N LEU A 134 25.25 -9.78 -1.42
CA LEU A 134 26.23 -10.13 -2.44
C LEU A 134 27.12 -8.93 -2.85
N LYS A 135 28.14 -9.21 -3.65
CA LYS A 135 29.14 -8.19 -4.07
C LYS A 135 28.57 -6.97 -4.81
N SER A 136 27.51 -7.11 -5.56
CA SER A 136 26.75 -6.09 -6.25
C SER A 136 25.63 -5.48 -5.39
N GLY A 137 25.67 -5.65 -4.17
CA GLY A 137 24.87 -5.68 -2.99
C GLY A 137 23.71 -4.72 -2.79
N GLY A 138 23.48 -3.78 -3.65
CA GLY A 138 22.35 -2.86 -3.46
C GLY A 138 22.64 -1.74 -2.45
N LEU A 139 21.57 -1.07 -2.03
CA LEU A 139 21.59 0.07 -1.14
C LEU A 139 21.04 -0.32 0.24
N ILE A 140 21.78 0.04 1.29
CA ILE A 140 21.28 0.04 2.67
C ILE A 140 21.34 1.49 3.14
N GLU A 141 20.20 2.04 3.56
CA GLU A 141 20.14 3.43 4.05
C GLU A 141 20.96 3.59 5.34
N THR A 142 21.48 4.81 5.57
CA THR A 142 22.36 5.09 6.71
C THR A 142 21.63 5.08 8.05
N ASP A 143 20.35 5.44 8.03
CA ASP A 143 19.55 5.63 9.25
C ASP A 143 18.33 4.72 9.29
N ASP A 144 17.97 4.30 10.50
CA ASP A 144 16.71 3.62 10.73
C ASP A 144 15.53 4.57 10.59
N VAL A 145 14.45 4.07 10.07
CA VAL A 145 13.15 4.71 10.18
C VAL A 145 12.57 4.36 11.56
N VAL A 146 12.11 5.38 12.26
CA VAL A 146 11.28 5.24 13.47
C VAL A 146 9.98 5.98 13.21
N ILE A 147 8.87 5.26 13.18
CA ILE A 147 7.56 5.88 13.00
C ILE A 147 7.21 6.65 14.27
N THR A 148 6.99 7.96 14.15
CA THR A 148 6.69 8.85 15.28
C THR A 148 5.24 9.26 15.35
N GLY A 149 4.48 9.08 14.27
CA GLY A 149 3.07 9.44 14.24
C GLY A 149 2.33 8.92 13.01
N ILE A 150 1.03 9.01 13.09
CA ILE A 150 0.09 8.66 12.01
C ILE A 150 -0.78 9.87 11.75
N ARG A 151 -0.96 10.22 10.48
CA ARG A 151 -1.86 11.28 10.03
C ARG A 151 -2.91 10.69 9.12
N VAL A 152 -4.18 10.90 9.46
CA VAL A 152 -5.33 10.46 8.67
C VAL A 152 -6.05 11.68 8.13
N THR A 153 -6.25 11.72 6.82
CA THR A 153 -7.02 12.76 6.15
C THR A 153 -8.37 12.18 5.75
N GLU A 154 -9.45 12.79 6.26
CA GLU A 154 -10.83 12.46 5.96
C GLU A 154 -11.41 13.51 5.01
N GLU A 155 -11.99 13.05 3.89
CA GLU A 155 -12.70 13.91 2.94
C GLU A 155 -14.12 14.21 3.45
N ASN A 156 -14.45 15.48 3.71
CA ASN A 156 -15.80 15.90 4.11
C ASN A 156 -16.67 16.15 2.88
N LYS A 157 -17.67 15.31 2.66
CA LYS A 157 -18.65 15.49 1.57
C LYS A 157 -19.77 16.48 1.91
N ASP A 158 -19.99 16.80 3.19
CA ASP A 158 -21.18 17.53 3.67
C ASP A 158 -20.98 19.04 3.81
N SER A 159 -19.82 19.59 3.48
CA SER A 159 -19.63 21.03 3.46
C SER A 159 -19.99 21.59 2.09
N GLU A 160 -20.84 22.61 2.03
CA GLU A 160 -21.14 23.39 0.81
C GLU A 160 -19.87 23.98 0.14
N ALA A 161 -18.75 23.97 0.86
CA ALA A 161 -17.41 24.18 0.33
C ALA A 161 -16.83 22.81 -0.07
N SER A 162 -17.03 22.40 -1.32
CA SER A 162 -16.41 21.25 -1.95
C SER A 162 -14.91 21.19 -1.62
N GLY A 163 -14.48 20.18 -0.86
CA GLY A 163 -13.07 19.88 -0.66
C GLY A 163 -12.46 20.25 0.70
N THR A 164 -13.23 20.43 1.76
CA THR A 164 -12.66 20.55 3.11
C THR A 164 -12.23 19.17 3.62
N GLU A 165 -10.92 18.97 3.68
CA GLU A 165 -10.31 17.81 4.33
C GLU A 165 -10.15 18.10 5.82
N THR A 166 -10.50 17.12 6.66
CA THR A 166 -10.17 17.14 8.09
C THR A 166 -8.98 16.22 8.34
N VAL A 167 -7.96 16.75 8.99
CA VAL A 167 -6.73 16.04 9.30
C VAL A 167 -6.71 15.68 10.78
N TYR A 168 -6.54 14.40 11.08
CA TYR A 168 -6.37 13.86 12.42
C TYR A 168 -4.96 13.31 12.57
N GLN A 169 -4.29 13.60 13.67
CA GLN A 169 -2.93 13.13 13.93
C GLN A 169 -2.85 12.44 15.29
N TYR A 170 -2.15 11.31 15.31
CA TYR A 170 -1.72 10.59 16.51
C TYR A 170 -0.20 10.59 16.58
N GLY A 171 0.37 10.79 17.79
CA GLY A 171 1.82 10.84 17.98
C GLY A 171 2.43 12.20 17.64
N GLU A 172 3.75 12.22 17.50
CA GLU A 172 4.54 13.43 17.34
C GLU A 172 4.91 13.67 15.86
N ASP A 173 5.33 14.88 15.57
CA ASP A 173 5.94 15.23 14.29
C ASP A 173 7.30 14.53 14.13
N GLY A 174 7.61 14.13 12.90
CA GLY A 174 8.83 13.41 12.57
C GLY A 174 8.58 12.50 11.37
N TYR A 175 8.81 11.20 11.52
CA TYR A 175 8.44 10.24 10.48
C TYR A 175 6.97 9.84 10.63
N VAL A 176 6.08 10.67 10.09
CA VAL A 176 4.62 10.48 10.15
C VAL A 176 4.18 9.67 8.94
N LEU A 177 3.43 8.58 9.16
CA LEU A 177 2.74 7.86 8.08
C LEU A 177 1.43 8.58 7.74
N GLU A 178 1.17 8.77 6.46
CA GLU A 178 -0.02 9.46 5.99
C GLU A 178 -1.03 8.48 5.38
N VAL A 179 -2.27 8.53 5.85
CA VAL A 179 -3.42 7.82 5.31
C VAL A 179 -4.30 8.85 4.63
N THR A 180 -4.27 8.88 3.31
CA THR A 180 -5.00 9.85 2.48
C THR A 180 -5.83 9.13 1.43
N GLY A 181 -6.94 9.74 0.99
CA GLY A 181 -7.78 9.22 -0.09
C GLY A 181 -8.54 7.94 0.23
N ASN A 182 -8.61 7.53 1.49
CA ASN A 182 -9.40 6.37 1.91
C ASN A 182 -10.85 6.78 2.18
N ARG A 183 -11.70 6.60 1.18
CA ARG A 183 -13.11 7.02 1.21
C ARG A 183 -14.02 6.15 2.09
N LEU A 184 -13.50 5.13 2.75
CA LEU A 184 -14.23 4.39 3.80
C LEU A 184 -14.14 5.10 5.16
N ILE A 185 -13.22 6.06 5.32
CA ILE A 185 -13.09 6.88 6.53
C ILE A 185 -14.02 8.08 6.37
N GLN A 186 -15.13 8.06 7.10
CA GLN A 186 -16.24 9.02 6.94
C GLN A 186 -16.88 9.37 8.28
N GLY A 187 -17.58 10.51 8.33
CA GLY A 187 -18.43 10.90 9.46
C GLY A 187 -17.66 11.22 10.74
N GLY A 188 -16.47 11.83 10.62
CA GLY A 188 -15.63 12.22 11.76
C GLY A 188 -14.88 11.05 12.39
N LYS A 189 -14.80 9.90 11.72
CA LYS A 189 -14.13 8.71 12.26
C LYS A 189 -12.62 8.68 12.01
N GLY A 190 -12.07 9.67 11.31
CA GLY A 190 -10.64 9.77 11.06
C GLY A 190 -9.79 9.75 12.34
N ASN A 191 -10.28 10.37 13.42
CA ASN A 191 -9.59 10.32 14.72
C ASN A 191 -9.52 8.91 15.29
N GLN A 192 -10.60 8.12 15.20
CA GLN A 192 -10.63 6.72 15.65
C GLN A 192 -9.62 5.87 14.88
N VAL A 193 -9.50 6.07 13.56
CA VAL A 193 -8.54 5.36 12.73
C VAL A 193 -7.11 5.80 13.06
N ALA A 194 -6.85 7.11 13.20
CA ALA A 194 -5.53 7.61 13.57
C ALA A 194 -5.04 7.06 14.92
N GLU A 195 -5.92 7.03 15.92
CA GLU A 195 -5.60 6.48 17.24
C GLU A 195 -5.35 4.96 17.18
N TYR A 196 -6.18 4.21 16.44
CA TYR A 196 -6.03 2.77 16.29
C TYR A 196 -4.72 2.39 15.59
N LEU A 197 -4.41 3.03 14.46
CA LEU A 197 -3.17 2.82 13.72
C LEU A 197 -1.96 3.29 14.54
N GLY A 198 -2.10 4.44 15.21
CA GLY A 198 -1.02 5.01 16.00
C GLY A 198 -0.59 4.13 17.17
N LYS A 199 -1.52 3.53 17.88
CA LYS A 199 -1.22 2.58 18.96
C LYS A 199 -0.44 1.34 18.49
N LYS A 200 -0.60 0.97 17.21
CA LYS A 200 0.08 -0.20 16.62
C LYS A 200 1.42 0.13 15.97
N LEU A 201 1.56 1.31 15.41
CA LEU A 201 2.67 1.64 14.51
C LEU A 201 3.67 2.63 15.10
N ASN A 202 3.27 3.42 16.09
CA ASN A 202 4.16 4.40 16.73
C ASN A 202 5.30 3.69 17.47
N GLY A 203 6.53 4.13 17.21
CA GLY A 203 7.76 3.52 17.76
C GLY A 203 8.35 2.40 16.90
N LEU A 204 7.66 1.94 15.85
CA LEU A 204 8.18 0.89 14.99
C LEU A 204 9.48 1.31 14.33
N ARG A 205 10.53 0.48 14.47
CA ARG A 205 11.88 0.75 13.95
C ARG A 205 12.33 -0.31 12.95
N PHE A 206 12.80 0.12 11.79
CA PHE A 206 13.37 -0.75 10.77
C PHE A 206 14.31 0.03 9.82
N ARG A 207 15.17 -0.69 9.08
CA ARG A 207 16.12 -0.11 8.11
C ARG A 207 15.57 -0.21 6.70
N PRO A 208 15.37 0.92 5.97
CA PRO A 208 15.10 0.90 4.54
C PRO A 208 16.29 0.36 3.77
N LEU A 209 16.03 -0.50 2.80
CA LEU A 209 17.07 -1.09 1.97
C LEU A 209 16.53 -1.67 0.64
N ASN A 210 17.46 -1.86 -0.28
CA ASN A 210 17.24 -2.64 -1.49
C ASN A 210 18.51 -3.45 -1.75
N VAL A 211 18.49 -4.73 -1.45
CA VAL A 211 19.67 -5.60 -1.48
C VAL A 211 19.46 -6.82 -2.36
N ILE A 212 20.57 -7.32 -2.89
CA ILE A 212 20.62 -8.59 -3.64
C ILE A 212 21.34 -9.60 -2.79
N CYS A 213 20.68 -10.73 -2.54
CA CYS A 213 21.17 -11.81 -1.72
C CYS A 213 21.12 -13.15 -2.49
N GLN A 214 21.66 -14.19 -1.88
CA GLN A 214 21.40 -15.55 -2.36
C GLN A 214 19.89 -15.82 -2.31
N SER A 215 19.41 -16.53 -3.31
CA SER A 215 17.98 -16.80 -3.44
C SER A 215 17.49 -17.75 -2.34
N ASP A 216 16.42 -17.36 -1.70
CA ASP A 216 15.60 -18.20 -0.84
C ASP A 216 14.12 -18.02 -1.20
N PRO A 217 13.55 -18.95 -2.00
CA PRO A 217 12.14 -18.84 -2.42
C PRO A 217 11.12 -19.01 -1.31
N SER A 218 11.53 -19.30 -0.07
CA SER A 218 10.63 -19.36 1.08
C SER A 218 10.30 -17.98 1.64
N VAL A 219 11.15 -16.99 1.35
CA VAL A 219 11.00 -15.62 1.84
C VAL A 219 9.89 -14.89 1.08
N GLU A 220 8.98 -14.32 1.82
CA GLU A 220 7.83 -13.60 1.30
C GLU A 220 7.80 -12.13 1.78
N SER A 221 7.06 -11.30 1.04
CA SER A 221 6.75 -9.95 1.53
C SER A 221 5.95 -10.05 2.81
N GLY A 222 6.36 -9.31 3.83
CA GLY A 222 5.80 -9.38 5.19
C GLY A 222 6.72 -10.00 6.21
N ASP A 223 7.76 -10.72 5.78
CA ASP A 223 8.75 -11.30 6.67
C ASP A 223 9.66 -10.24 7.31
N ILE A 224 10.19 -10.56 8.48
CA ILE A 224 11.24 -9.77 9.12
C ILE A 224 12.59 -10.33 8.72
N GLY A 225 13.50 -9.46 8.32
CA GLY A 225 14.83 -9.82 7.86
C GLY A 225 15.95 -9.22 8.72
N LEU A 226 17.01 -10.00 8.91
CA LEU A 226 18.32 -9.53 9.32
C LEU A 226 19.26 -9.56 8.14
N VAL A 227 19.70 -8.39 7.70
CA VAL A 227 20.61 -8.25 6.56
C VAL A 227 22.00 -7.97 7.08
N THR A 228 22.95 -8.82 6.74
CA THR A 228 24.36 -8.64 7.07
C THR A 228 25.09 -8.04 5.87
N ASP A 229 25.74 -6.91 6.06
CA ASP A 229 26.59 -6.29 5.05
C ASP A 229 27.98 -6.94 5.01
N ARG A 230 28.83 -6.48 4.07
CA ARG A 230 30.19 -7.00 3.89
C ARG A 230 31.16 -6.63 5.01
N LYS A 231 30.78 -5.68 5.88
CA LYS A 231 31.56 -5.28 7.04
C LYS A 231 31.09 -6.00 8.30
N ASN A 232 30.19 -7.00 8.14
CA ASN A 232 29.52 -7.73 9.20
C ASN A 232 28.61 -6.88 10.09
N ASN A 233 28.13 -5.74 9.59
CA ASN A 233 27.08 -5.00 10.28
C ASN A 233 25.74 -5.70 9.97
N VAL A 234 24.90 -5.80 11.00
CA VAL A 234 23.59 -6.44 10.90
C VAL A 234 22.50 -5.40 11.03
N TYR A 235 21.58 -5.40 10.08
CA TYR A 235 20.47 -4.47 10.02
C TYR A 235 19.14 -5.21 10.07
N LYS A 236 18.25 -4.78 10.95
CA LYS A 236 16.88 -5.28 11.04
C LYS A 236 16.00 -4.54 10.07
N THR A 237 15.22 -5.26 9.28
CA THR A 237 14.35 -4.70 8.25
C THR A 237 13.04 -5.45 8.14
N ILE A 238 12.08 -4.82 7.46
CA ILE A 238 10.82 -5.42 7.01
C ILE A 238 10.96 -5.70 5.52
N ILE A 239 10.64 -6.90 5.08
CA ILE A 239 10.64 -7.23 3.65
C ILE A 239 9.30 -6.78 3.06
N THR A 240 9.28 -5.64 2.36
CA THR A 240 8.08 -5.13 1.70
C THR A 240 7.92 -5.65 0.28
N GLY A 241 9.01 -6.09 -0.33
CA GLY A 241 9.00 -6.68 -1.67
C GLY A 241 10.15 -7.65 -1.88
N THR A 242 9.90 -8.65 -2.71
CA THR A 242 10.91 -9.63 -3.11
C THR A 242 10.79 -9.94 -4.59
N GLN A 243 11.93 -10.03 -5.27
CA GLN A 243 11.98 -10.42 -6.68
C GLN A 243 12.99 -11.55 -6.86
N TYR A 244 12.48 -12.70 -7.23
CA TYR A 244 13.28 -13.87 -7.56
C TYR A 244 13.82 -13.78 -8.99
N ASN A 245 15.14 -13.87 -9.13
CA ASN A 245 15.80 -13.92 -10.43
C ASN A 245 16.31 -15.32 -10.68
N GLY A 246 15.91 -15.92 -11.78
CA GLY A 246 16.22 -17.32 -12.13
C GLY A 246 17.71 -17.60 -12.33
N GLY A 247 18.56 -17.29 -11.42
CA GLY A 247 20.03 -17.48 -11.49
C GLY A 247 20.66 -17.60 -10.11
N GLY A 248 19.86 -17.94 -9.09
CA GLY A 248 20.35 -18.13 -7.72
C GLY A 248 20.44 -16.83 -6.92
N THR A 249 19.90 -15.71 -7.44
CA THR A 249 19.83 -14.44 -6.73
C THR A 249 18.39 -13.97 -6.53
N GLN A 250 18.17 -13.21 -5.48
CA GLN A 250 16.89 -12.63 -5.14
C GLN A 250 17.11 -11.22 -4.59
N SER A 251 16.27 -10.27 -5.04
CA SER A 251 16.26 -8.93 -4.52
C SER A 251 15.25 -8.82 -3.40
N PHE A 252 15.63 -8.15 -2.31
CA PHE A 252 14.79 -7.86 -1.17
C PHE A 252 14.73 -6.36 -0.96
N THR A 253 13.52 -5.84 -0.81
CA THR A 253 13.28 -4.41 -0.63
C THR A 253 12.51 -4.12 0.65
N CYS A 254 12.91 -3.05 1.33
CA CYS A 254 12.11 -2.31 2.28
C CYS A 254 11.87 -0.92 1.69
N SER A 255 10.71 -0.71 1.09
CA SER A 255 10.37 0.49 0.31
C SER A 255 9.88 1.64 1.20
N ALA A 256 10.61 1.97 2.27
CA ALA A 256 10.35 3.16 3.04
C ALA A 256 11.28 4.30 2.59
N GLU A 257 10.77 5.52 2.62
CA GLU A 257 11.62 6.69 2.42
C GLU A 257 12.59 6.83 3.58
N SER A 258 13.83 7.25 3.29
CA SER A 258 14.76 7.56 4.38
C SER A 258 14.26 8.76 5.19
N PRO A 259 14.55 8.83 6.52
CA PRO A 259 14.10 9.91 7.37
C PRO A 259 14.53 11.30 6.83
N VAL A 260 15.75 11.39 6.30
CA VAL A 260 16.27 12.62 5.71
C VAL A 260 15.48 13.03 4.48
N ARG A 261 15.21 12.08 3.58
CA ARG A 261 14.44 12.34 2.35
C ARG A 261 13.02 12.79 2.68
N LYS A 262 12.35 12.11 3.61
CA LYS A 262 11.00 12.46 4.05
C LYS A 262 10.94 13.85 4.70
N ALA A 263 11.93 14.20 5.51
CA ALA A 263 12.04 15.52 6.10
C ALA A 263 12.24 16.61 5.03
N LEU A 264 13.10 16.37 4.05
CA LEU A 264 13.35 17.30 2.94
C LEU A 264 12.11 17.47 2.05
N THR A 265 11.42 16.37 1.73
CA THR A 265 10.18 16.40 0.92
C THR A 265 9.08 17.20 1.63
N ARG A 266 8.98 17.10 2.93
CA ARG A 266 7.98 17.83 3.73
C ARG A 266 8.16 19.35 3.68
N TYR A 267 9.39 19.82 3.61
CA TYR A 267 9.72 21.25 3.59
C TYR A 267 10.05 21.78 2.19
N SER A 268 10.01 20.95 1.14
CA SER A 268 10.29 21.41 -0.20
C SER A 268 9.18 22.32 -0.71
N GLU A 269 9.58 23.41 -1.36
CA GLU A 269 8.66 24.35 -2.00
C GLU A 269 7.81 23.65 -3.07
N ALA A 270 8.37 22.64 -3.74
CA ALA A 270 7.66 21.81 -4.70
C ALA A 270 6.50 21.02 -4.07
N THR A 271 6.66 20.50 -2.85
CA THR A 271 5.58 19.80 -2.13
C THR A 271 4.48 20.76 -1.72
N ARG A 272 4.84 21.98 -1.29
CA ARG A 272 3.87 23.03 -0.99
C ARG A 272 3.09 23.42 -2.23
N LEU A 273 3.76 23.70 -3.33
CA LEU A 273 3.16 24.05 -4.61
C LEU A 273 2.28 22.92 -5.14
N HIS A 274 2.71 21.66 -4.99
CA HIS A 274 1.91 20.50 -5.40
C HIS A 274 0.63 20.36 -4.56
N LYS A 275 0.71 20.57 -3.23
CA LYS A 275 -0.48 20.61 -2.37
C LYS A 275 -1.41 21.78 -2.70
N GLU A 276 -0.85 22.97 -2.93
CA GLU A 276 -1.61 24.16 -3.35
C GLU A 276 -2.26 23.92 -4.72
N PHE A 277 -1.55 23.26 -5.65
CA PHE A 277 -2.08 22.89 -6.97
C PHE A 277 -3.22 21.87 -6.85
N LEU A 278 -3.05 20.80 -6.05
CA LEU A 278 -4.10 19.80 -5.81
C LEU A 278 -5.32 20.42 -5.11
N ASN A 279 -5.11 21.32 -4.15
CA ASN A 279 -6.20 22.05 -3.49
C ASN A 279 -6.88 23.00 -4.48
N GLY A 280 -6.13 23.66 -5.36
CA GLY A 280 -6.68 24.49 -6.44
C GLY A 280 -7.48 23.68 -7.46
N LEU A 281 -7.02 22.48 -7.79
CA LEU A 281 -7.75 21.53 -8.65
C LEU A 281 -9.06 21.06 -8.04
N SER A 282 -9.08 20.81 -6.73
CA SER A 282 -10.32 20.41 -6.03
C SER A 282 -11.36 21.53 -5.95
N GLN A 283 -10.92 22.79 -5.91
CA GLN A 283 -11.81 23.96 -5.92
C GLN A 283 -12.34 24.29 -7.33
N ASN A 284 -11.61 23.94 -8.38
CA ASN A 284 -11.96 24.24 -9.78
C ASN A 284 -12.22 22.98 -10.63
N LYS A 285 -12.68 21.90 -10.01
CA LYS A 285 -12.92 20.61 -10.69
C LYS A 285 -13.82 20.77 -11.94
N THR A 286 -14.82 21.62 -11.87
CA THR A 286 -15.76 21.91 -12.95
C THR A 286 -15.10 22.66 -14.13
N GLU A 287 -14.17 23.56 -13.88
CA GLU A 287 -13.44 24.27 -14.95
C GLU A 287 -12.42 23.37 -15.65
N TRP A 288 -11.78 22.48 -14.88
CA TRP A 288 -10.84 21.52 -15.45
C TRP A 288 -11.51 20.38 -16.21
N GLU A 289 -12.65 19.88 -15.74
CA GLU A 289 -13.46 18.92 -16.47
C GLU A 289 -13.89 19.51 -17.83
N LYS A 290 -14.32 20.76 -17.82
CA LYS A 290 -14.65 21.49 -19.04
C LYS A 290 -13.44 21.71 -19.96
N ALA A 291 -12.30 22.10 -19.40
CA ALA A 291 -11.07 22.27 -20.16
C ALA A 291 -10.55 20.95 -20.78
N ILE A 292 -10.70 19.82 -20.06
CA ILE A 292 -10.35 18.49 -20.59
C ILE A 292 -11.34 18.07 -21.69
N GLU A 293 -12.62 18.39 -21.54
CA GLU A 293 -13.65 18.11 -22.55
C GLU A 293 -13.43 18.95 -23.80
N ASP A 294 -13.16 20.24 -23.64
CA ASP A 294 -12.78 21.15 -24.73
C ASP A 294 -11.49 20.69 -25.44
N LEU A 295 -10.52 20.14 -24.71
CA LEU A 295 -9.28 19.60 -25.27
C LEU A 295 -9.52 18.31 -26.05
N LYS A 296 -10.39 17.43 -25.54
CA LYS A 296 -10.82 16.20 -26.23
C LYS A 296 -11.57 16.56 -27.52
N ASP A 297 -12.48 17.51 -27.45
CA ASP A 297 -13.22 17.96 -28.63
C ASP A 297 -12.31 18.61 -29.68
N ALA A 298 -11.33 19.39 -29.27
CA ALA A 298 -10.32 19.96 -30.17
C ALA A 298 -9.46 18.87 -30.83
N MET A 299 -9.11 17.80 -30.10
CA MET A 299 -8.36 16.66 -30.65
C MET A 299 -9.20 15.82 -31.60
N ILE A 300 -10.50 15.64 -31.35
CA ILE A 300 -11.42 14.86 -32.17
C ILE A 300 -11.79 15.63 -33.46
N THR A 301 -11.97 16.94 -33.37
CA THR A 301 -12.35 17.80 -34.50
C THR A 301 -11.18 18.19 -35.41
N GLY A 302 -9.95 17.80 -35.08
CA GLY A 302 -8.76 18.11 -35.87
C GLY A 302 -8.33 19.58 -35.83
N ASN A 303 -8.94 20.39 -34.95
CA ASN A 303 -8.58 21.80 -34.73
C ASN A 303 -7.48 21.97 -33.69
N GLY A 304 -6.87 20.88 -33.24
CA GLY A 304 -5.71 20.91 -32.33
C GLY A 304 -4.49 21.44 -33.07
N LEU A 305 -3.81 22.39 -32.45
CA LEU A 305 -2.50 22.90 -32.88
C LEU A 305 -1.52 21.72 -33.06
N TYR A 306 -1.20 21.40 -34.31
CA TYR A 306 -0.01 20.65 -34.65
C TYR A 306 1.16 21.65 -34.67
N PRO A 307 2.12 21.59 -33.77
CA PRO A 307 3.40 22.26 -34.03
C PRO A 307 4.10 21.47 -35.13
N PHE A 308 4.47 22.17 -36.17
CA PHE A 308 5.37 21.70 -37.23
C PHE A 308 6.73 21.36 -36.67
#